data_e5fb63d09c3c4b8fc4f9c8a0cf9f23aa
#
_entry.id   e5fb63d09c3c4b8fc4f9c8a0cf9f23aa
#
_cell.length_a   1.000
_cell.length_b   1.000
_cell.length_c   1.000
_cell.angle_alpha   90.00
_cell.angle_beta   90.00
_cell.angle_gamma   90.00
#
_symmetry.space_group_name_H-M   'P 1'
#
loop_
_entity.id
_entity.type
_entity.pdbx_description
1 polymer ?
#
loop_
_entity_poly.entity_id
_entity_poly.type
_entity_poly.pdbx_seq_one_letter_code
_entity_poly.pdbx_strand_id
1 'polypeptide(L)'
;MRRLTTAIMLTLAAASAFFSADSRACTNVLVTKGASTDGSNMISYAADSHQLFGELYYQRAATWGKDEMRKINEWDTGKYLGMIPQIGRTYQTVGNMNEHQLIIAE
;
A
#
# COMPACT_ATOMS: atom_id res chain seq x y z
N MET A 1 42.69 28.94 1.36
CA MET A 1 42.02 27.77 0.79
C MET A 1 41.20 26.98 1.82
N ARG A 2 41.74 26.54 2.96
CA ARG A 2 41.00 25.73 3.98
C ARG A 2 39.71 26.39 4.51
N ARG A 3 39.69 27.72 4.73
CA ARG A 3 38.47 28.42 5.23
C ARG A 3 37.36 28.52 4.19
N LEU A 4 37.69 28.59 2.90
CA LEU A 4 36.71 28.64 1.81
C LEU A 4 36.03 27.27 1.60
N THR A 5 36.81 26.19 1.68
CA THR A 5 36.26 24.82 1.60
C THR A 5 35.34 24.48 2.78
N THR A 6 35.67 24.94 3.99
CA THR A 6 34.83 24.75 5.17
C THR A 6 33.50 25.51 5.06
N ALA A 7 33.52 26.74 4.55
CA ALA A 7 32.30 27.54 4.32
C ALA A 7 31.41 26.92 3.27
N ILE A 8 31.95 26.42 2.16
CA ILE A 8 31.19 25.74 1.11
C ILE A 8 30.55 24.44 1.61
N MET A 9 31.27 23.66 2.43
CA MET A 9 30.69 22.44 3.02
C MET A 9 29.58 22.75 4.02
N LEU A 10 29.70 23.82 4.82
CA LEU A 10 28.62 24.21 5.75
C LEU A 10 27.37 24.70 5.03
N THR A 11 27.51 25.44 3.92
CA THR A 11 26.38 25.91 3.12
C THR A 11 25.70 24.78 2.37
N LEU A 12 26.43 23.78 1.87
CA LEU A 12 25.84 22.60 1.25
C LEU A 12 25.06 21.74 2.26
N ALA A 13 25.60 21.57 3.48
CA ALA A 13 24.92 20.83 4.54
C ALA A 13 23.67 21.55 5.05
N ALA A 14 23.68 22.89 5.11
CA ALA A 14 22.51 23.68 5.46
C ALA A 14 21.44 23.64 4.36
N ALA A 15 21.82 23.65 3.08
CA ALA A 15 20.88 23.58 1.96
C ALA A 15 20.15 22.23 1.90
N SER A 16 20.80 21.12 2.26
CA SER A 16 20.15 19.80 2.28
C SER A 16 19.10 19.65 3.39
N ALA A 17 19.17 20.45 4.45
CA ALA A 17 18.19 20.42 5.55
C ALA A 17 16.84 21.06 5.16
N PHE A 18 16.77 21.85 4.08
CA PHE A 18 15.54 22.49 3.61
C PHE A 18 14.80 21.68 2.53
N PHE A 19 15.36 20.60 2.04
CA PHE A 19 14.69 19.67 1.13
C PHE A 19 14.19 18.45 1.87
N SER A 20 13.43 18.64 2.94
CA SER A 20 12.57 17.58 3.45
C SER A 20 11.45 17.43 2.44
N ALA A 21 11.60 16.56 1.45
CA ALA A 21 10.45 16.07 0.73
C ALA A 21 9.52 15.43 1.78
N ASP A 22 8.26 15.87 1.84
CA ASP A 22 7.23 15.17 2.62
C ASP A 22 7.20 13.72 2.15
N SER A 23 7.90 12.87 2.87
CA SER A 23 7.87 11.43 2.65
C SER A 23 6.50 10.95 3.15
N ARG A 24 5.53 10.89 2.26
CA ARG A 24 4.27 10.20 2.52
C ARG A 24 4.59 8.71 2.46
N ALA A 25 4.63 8.09 3.61
CA ALA A 25 4.90 6.66 3.73
C ALA A 25 3.70 5.99 4.40
N CYS A 26 3.11 5.00 3.73
CA CYS A 26 2.17 4.09 4.37
C CYS A 26 2.90 3.26 5.43
N THR A 27 2.20 2.90 6.51
CA THR A 27 2.77 2.09 7.59
C THR A 27 2.04 0.75 7.66
N ASN A 28 2.81 -0.33 7.57
CA ASN A 28 2.28 -1.68 7.66
C ASN A 28 2.96 -2.45 8.80
N VAL A 29 2.17 -3.23 9.52
CA VAL A 29 2.67 -4.19 10.52
C VAL A 29 2.20 -5.57 10.13
N LEU A 30 3.14 -6.49 9.92
CA LEU A 30 2.89 -7.89 9.67
C LEU A 30 3.30 -8.71 10.90
N VAL A 31 2.37 -9.53 11.38
CA VAL A 31 2.64 -10.52 12.42
C VAL A 31 2.50 -11.91 11.81
N THR A 32 3.59 -12.65 11.76
CA THR A 32 3.60 -14.03 11.24
C THR A 32 3.17 -15.01 12.32
N LYS A 33 2.77 -16.21 11.91
CA LYS A 33 2.36 -17.28 12.82
C LYS A 33 3.39 -17.63 13.91
N GLY A 34 4.67 -17.39 13.66
CA GLY A 34 5.72 -17.61 14.65
C GLY A 34 5.83 -16.51 15.72
N ALA A 35 5.22 -15.36 15.49
CA ALA A 35 5.21 -14.22 16.40
C ALA A 35 3.84 -14.03 17.09
N SER A 36 2.81 -14.78 16.69
CA SER A 36 1.48 -14.75 17.30
C SER A 36 1.34 -15.86 18.35
N THR A 37 0.50 -15.65 19.34
CA THR A 37 0.27 -16.62 20.43
C THR A 37 -0.55 -17.84 20.01
N ASP A 38 -1.36 -17.69 18.96
CA ASP A 38 -2.31 -18.69 18.46
C ASP A 38 -1.94 -19.24 17.07
N GLY A 39 -0.79 -18.83 16.52
CA GLY A 39 -0.35 -19.22 15.18
C GLY A 39 -1.08 -18.50 14.03
N SER A 40 -1.83 -17.45 14.31
CA SER A 40 -2.48 -16.64 13.27
C SER A 40 -1.50 -15.72 12.56
N ASN A 41 -1.83 -15.34 11.32
CA ASN A 41 -1.19 -14.24 10.62
C ASN A 41 -2.06 -12.98 10.73
N MET A 42 -1.45 -11.86 11.03
CA MET A 42 -2.15 -10.58 11.13
C MET A 42 -1.44 -9.52 10.29
N ILE A 43 -2.22 -8.61 9.73
CA ILE A 43 -1.71 -7.43 9.04
C ILE A 43 -2.50 -6.20 9.47
N SER A 44 -1.81 -5.10 9.70
CA SER A 44 -2.40 -3.77 9.65
C SER A 44 -1.87 -3.03 8.42
N TYR A 45 -2.74 -2.32 7.75
CA TYR A 45 -2.40 -1.49 6.61
C TYR A 45 -2.94 -0.07 6.84
N ALA A 46 -2.05 0.90 6.91
CA ALA A 46 -2.39 2.30 7.03
C ALA A 46 -1.89 3.04 5.79
N ALA A 47 -2.80 3.37 4.90
CA ALA A 47 -2.53 4.25 3.77
C ALA A 47 -2.77 5.70 4.20
N ASP A 48 -1.70 6.50 4.22
CA ASP A 48 -1.81 7.91 4.59
C ASP A 48 -2.53 8.70 3.49
N SER A 49 -3.68 9.27 3.82
CA SER A 49 -4.46 10.10 2.92
C SER A 49 -5.06 11.30 3.64
N HIS A 50 -5.13 12.44 2.95
CA HIS A 50 -5.82 13.63 3.45
C HIS A 50 -7.32 13.66 3.08
N GLN A 51 -7.79 12.76 2.22
CA GLN A 51 -9.11 12.80 1.62
C GLN A 51 -9.91 11.52 1.81
N LEU A 52 -9.24 10.38 2.02
CA LEU A 52 -9.89 9.09 2.12
C LEU A 52 -9.92 8.60 3.57
N PHE A 53 -11.02 7.96 3.91
CA PHE A 53 -11.18 7.26 5.20
C PHE A 53 -10.86 5.79 5.03
N GLY A 54 -10.29 5.16 6.07
CA GLY A 54 -10.10 3.73 6.09
C GLY A 54 -11.43 2.99 6.11
N GLU A 55 -11.57 1.99 5.25
CA GLU A 55 -12.73 1.11 5.19
C GLU A 55 -12.29 -0.34 5.24
N LEU A 56 -13.10 -1.19 5.85
CA LEU A 56 -12.92 -2.62 5.81
C LEU A 56 -13.67 -3.21 4.61
N TYR A 57 -12.94 -3.56 3.56
CA TYR A 57 -13.52 -4.15 2.37
C TYR A 57 -13.71 -5.66 2.53
N TYR A 58 -14.93 -6.11 2.24
CA TYR A 58 -15.25 -7.52 2.16
C TYR A 58 -15.69 -7.88 0.75
N GLN A 59 -14.99 -8.82 0.14
CA GLN A 59 -15.33 -9.37 -1.18
C GLN A 59 -15.65 -10.86 -1.05
N ARG A 60 -16.79 -11.27 -1.56
CA ARG A 60 -17.15 -12.68 -1.59
C ARG A 60 -16.34 -13.44 -2.64
N ALA A 61 -16.06 -14.72 -2.37
CA ALA A 61 -15.59 -15.62 -3.41
C ALA A 61 -16.62 -15.71 -4.53
N ALA A 62 -16.14 -15.75 -5.77
CA ALA A 62 -17.01 -15.81 -6.95
C ALA A 62 -16.38 -16.63 -8.07
N THR A 63 -17.23 -17.14 -8.96
CA THR A 63 -16.83 -17.73 -10.24
C THR A 63 -17.33 -16.83 -11.37
N TRP A 64 -16.47 -16.56 -12.32
CA TRP A 64 -16.63 -15.59 -13.38
C TRP A 64 -16.66 -16.28 -14.75
N GLY A 65 -17.35 -15.71 -15.70
CA GLY A 65 -17.40 -16.20 -17.07
C GLY A 65 -16.04 -16.09 -17.79
N LYS A 66 -15.83 -16.92 -18.82
CA LYS A 66 -14.56 -17.01 -19.54
C LYS A 66 -14.11 -15.69 -20.16
N ASP A 67 -15.06 -14.88 -20.64
CA ASP A 67 -14.76 -13.62 -21.34
C ASP A 67 -15.16 -12.40 -20.52
N GLU A 68 -15.33 -12.59 -19.22
CA GLU A 68 -15.71 -11.51 -18.32
C GLU A 68 -14.54 -10.54 -18.09
N MET A 69 -14.87 -9.26 -18.05
CA MET A 69 -13.88 -8.19 -17.90
C MET A 69 -14.09 -7.44 -16.58
N ARG A 70 -13.01 -7.16 -15.89
CA ARG A 70 -13.02 -6.36 -14.67
C ARG A 70 -12.67 -4.91 -15.00
N LYS A 71 -13.54 -4.01 -14.58
CA LYS A 71 -13.30 -2.56 -14.65
C LYS A 71 -12.27 -2.15 -13.58
N ILE A 72 -11.29 -1.37 -14.00
CA ILE A 72 -10.27 -0.78 -13.12
C ILE A 72 -10.49 0.71 -13.06
N ASN A 73 -10.56 1.21 -11.85
CA ASN A 73 -10.61 2.64 -11.56
C ASN A 73 -9.41 3.00 -10.67
N GLU A 74 -8.96 4.23 -10.78
CA GLU A 74 -8.02 4.83 -9.84
C GLU A 74 -8.66 4.90 -8.45
N TRP A 75 -7.88 4.57 -7.43
CA TRP A 75 -8.41 4.40 -6.08
C TRP A 75 -8.96 5.69 -5.47
N ASP A 76 -8.20 6.77 -5.54
CA ASP A 76 -8.48 8.02 -4.83
C ASP A 76 -9.46 8.93 -5.58
N THR A 77 -9.45 8.93 -6.91
CA THR A 77 -10.31 9.78 -7.74
C THR A 77 -11.52 9.06 -8.32
N GLY A 78 -11.51 7.71 -8.34
CA GLY A 78 -12.48 6.89 -9.03
C GLY A 78 -12.39 6.95 -10.55
N LYS A 79 -11.37 7.62 -11.11
CA LYS A 79 -11.17 7.75 -12.55
C LYS A 79 -11.05 6.39 -13.22
N TYR A 80 -11.79 6.20 -14.30
CA TYR A 80 -11.71 4.97 -15.09
C TYR A 80 -10.35 4.84 -15.79
N LEU A 81 -9.65 3.74 -15.58
CA LEU A 81 -8.34 3.43 -16.13
C LEU A 81 -8.38 2.41 -17.27
N GLY A 82 -9.40 1.57 -17.31
CA GLY A 82 -9.53 0.52 -18.33
C GLY A 82 -10.20 -0.72 -17.81
N MET A 83 -10.11 -1.79 -18.60
CA MET A 83 -10.61 -3.12 -18.25
C MET A 83 -9.50 -4.16 -18.40
N ILE A 84 -9.51 -5.15 -17.53
CA ILE A 84 -8.62 -6.31 -17.61
C ILE A 84 -9.45 -7.60 -17.65
N PRO A 85 -8.95 -8.71 -18.23
CA PRO A 85 -9.62 -9.99 -18.13
C PRO A 85 -9.85 -10.38 -16.67
N GLN A 86 -11.08 -10.78 -16.35
CA GLN A 86 -11.41 -11.29 -15.02
C GLN A 86 -10.89 -12.71 -14.88
N ILE A 87 -10.22 -13.01 -13.76
CA ILE A 87 -9.83 -14.39 -13.46
C ILE A 87 -11.08 -15.25 -13.19
N GLY A 88 -11.11 -16.50 -13.69
CA GLY A 88 -12.29 -17.34 -13.63
C GLY A 88 -12.79 -17.69 -12.22
N ARG A 89 -11.95 -17.61 -11.19
CA ARG A 89 -12.34 -17.79 -9.80
C ARG A 89 -11.59 -16.82 -8.91
N THR A 90 -12.32 -16.14 -8.01
CA THR A 90 -11.76 -15.29 -6.96
C THR A 90 -12.06 -15.89 -5.60
N TYR A 91 -11.16 -15.64 -4.65
CA TYR A 91 -11.33 -16.01 -3.26
C TYR A 91 -12.07 -14.92 -2.49
N GLN A 92 -12.62 -15.31 -1.34
CA GLN A 92 -13.13 -14.35 -0.37
C GLN A 92 -11.99 -13.55 0.22
N THR A 93 -12.17 -12.24 0.37
CA THR A 93 -11.17 -11.37 0.99
C THR A 93 -11.79 -10.44 2.02
N VAL A 94 -11.03 -10.16 3.05
CA VAL A 94 -11.31 -9.08 4.01
C VAL A 94 -10.08 -8.16 4.02
N GLY A 95 -10.26 -6.93 3.59
CA GLY A 95 -9.13 -6.04 3.36
C GLY A 95 -8.11 -6.69 2.42
N ASN A 96 -6.88 -6.84 2.87
CA ASN A 96 -5.74 -7.35 2.10
C ASN A 96 -5.47 -8.85 2.31
N MET A 97 -6.37 -9.58 2.97
CA MET A 97 -6.20 -11.00 3.30
C MET A 97 -7.32 -11.85 2.69
N ASN A 98 -6.97 -13.03 2.14
CA ASN A 98 -7.96 -14.02 1.69
C ASN A 98 -8.23 -15.11 2.75
N GLU A 99 -9.23 -15.98 2.48
CA GLU A 99 -9.60 -17.09 3.38
C GLU A 99 -8.51 -18.13 3.61
N HIS A 100 -7.44 -18.12 2.81
CA HIS A 100 -6.27 -18.97 2.97
C HIS A 100 -5.13 -18.28 3.71
N GLN A 101 -5.38 -17.11 4.33
CA GLN A 101 -4.40 -16.29 5.05
C GLN A 101 -3.27 -15.76 4.16
N LEU A 102 -3.48 -15.69 2.84
CA LEU A 102 -2.59 -14.97 1.96
C LEU A 102 -2.86 -13.48 2.10
N ILE A 103 -1.81 -12.72 2.39
CA ILE A 103 -1.84 -11.29 2.61
C ILE A 103 -1.01 -10.62 1.51
N ILE A 104 -1.54 -9.56 0.92
CA ILE A 104 -0.83 -8.72 -0.04
C ILE A 104 -1.02 -7.26 0.40
N ALA A 105 0.08 -6.57 0.67
CA ALA A 105 0.12 -5.16 1.04
C ALA A 105 1.37 -4.50 0.45
N GLU A 106 1.34 -3.20 0.29
CA GLU A 106 2.49 -2.38 -0.12
C GLU A 106 3.14 -1.66 1.07
#